data_9f0ceebeeda0c98f5918623ccbc94761
#
_entry.id   9f0ceebeeda0c98f5918623ccbc94761
#
_cell.length_a   1.000
_cell.length_b   1.000
_cell.length_c   1.000
_cell.angle_alpha   90.00
_cell.angle_beta   90.00
_cell.angle_gamma   90.00
#
_symmetry.space_group_name_H-M   'P 1'
#
loop_
_entity.id
_entity.type
_entity.pdbx_description
1 polymer ?
#
loop_
_entity_poly.entity_id
_entity_poly.type
_entity_poly.pdbx_seq_one_letter_code
_entity_poly.pdbx_strand_id
1 'polypeptide(L)'
;MLKDTISNALTEHKFSLVHTSDQSSYFLRLHGEAARFAIVYEMIELQSPDALNEAASLGAPSEFLQHPAFKKNCDLICLLRLENLAEFKKLDDRIFAIEEDAYHYKKYVLYYTKEEEDCLAGFEFADLLRTISDKSQFDTYKDSPLSSSTYSISAKIFIKIPFLILSHEKRELVPLKLQVESAVAESELTGLYKKVQDLSETDDVKIDELIKELIKDELENIPN
;
A
#
# COMPACT_ATOMS: atom_id res chain seq x y z
N MET A 1 -3.92 2.35 21.33
CA MET A 1 -4.29 3.44 20.39
C MET A 1 -4.26 2.96 18.96
N LEU A 2 -3.13 2.53 18.36
CA LEU A 2 -3.09 1.96 16.99
C LEU A 2 -4.01 0.73 16.85
N LYS A 3 -4.01 -0.19 17.83
CA LYS A 3 -4.90 -1.36 17.86
C LYS A 3 -6.37 -0.97 17.80
N ASP A 4 -6.78 0.10 18.49
CA ASP A 4 -8.16 0.58 18.49
C ASP A 4 -8.53 1.17 17.13
N THR A 5 -7.62 1.94 16.52
CA THR A 5 -7.82 2.48 15.16
C THR A 5 -8.03 1.35 14.14
N ILE A 6 -7.23 0.28 14.22
CA ILE A 6 -7.38 -0.89 13.34
C ILE A 6 -8.67 -1.63 13.65
N SER A 7 -9.04 -1.78 14.93
CA SER A 7 -10.29 -2.42 15.34
C SER A 7 -11.51 -1.65 14.82
N ASN A 8 -11.47 -0.33 14.84
CA ASN A 8 -12.50 0.52 14.25
C ASN A 8 -12.59 0.34 12.73
N ALA A 9 -11.43 0.33 12.05
CA ALA A 9 -11.38 0.08 10.60
C ALA A 9 -11.97 -1.30 10.24
N LEU A 10 -11.68 -2.35 11.04
CA LEU A 10 -12.29 -3.68 10.87
C LEU A 10 -13.81 -3.63 11.02
N THR A 11 -14.31 -2.91 12.03
CA THR A 11 -15.74 -2.77 12.29
C THR A 11 -16.46 -2.05 11.13
N GLU A 12 -15.88 -1.00 10.60
CA GLU A 12 -16.38 -0.29 9.40
C GLU A 12 -16.47 -1.24 8.18
N HIS A 13 -15.55 -2.22 8.09
CA HIS A 13 -15.52 -3.24 7.04
C HIS A 13 -16.33 -4.50 7.40
N LYS A 14 -17.29 -4.37 8.34
CA LYS A 14 -18.25 -5.40 8.71
C LYS A 14 -17.65 -6.60 9.43
N PHE A 15 -16.48 -6.47 10.02
CA PHE A 15 -15.98 -7.44 10.97
C PHE A 15 -16.58 -7.17 12.36
N SER A 16 -16.97 -8.22 13.06
CA SER A 16 -17.43 -8.17 14.44
C SER A 16 -16.32 -8.67 15.36
N LEU A 17 -16.03 -7.95 16.42
CA LEU A 17 -15.14 -8.41 17.47
C LEU A 17 -15.79 -9.58 18.21
N VAL A 18 -15.12 -10.72 18.29
CA VAL A 18 -15.60 -11.94 18.94
C VAL A 18 -14.92 -12.17 20.28
N HIS A 19 -13.61 -11.95 20.33
CA HIS A 19 -12.83 -12.19 21.54
C HIS A 19 -11.64 -11.24 21.61
N THR A 20 -11.23 -10.91 22.84
CA THR A 20 -10.01 -10.14 23.11
C THR A 20 -9.25 -10.81 24.26
N SER A 21 -7.95 -10.99 24.06
CA SER A 21 -6.97 -11.33 25.08
C SER A 21 -6.01 -10.15 25.30
N ASP A 22 -5.03 -10.30 26.20
CA ASP A 22 -4.07 -9.23 26.50
C ASP A 22 -3.35 -8.70 25.24
N GLN A 23 -2.94 -9.60 24.33
CA GLN A 23 -2.18 -9.25 23.15
C GLN A 23 -2.97 -9.36 21.83
N SER A 24 -4.12 -10.06 21.82
CA SER A 24 -4.83 -10.39 20.59
C SER A 24 -6.28 -9.93 20.62
N SER A 25 -6.79 -9.52 19.46
CA SER A 25 -8.22 -9.31 19.24
C SER A 25 -8.66 -10.10 17.99
N TYR A 26 -9.74 -10.85 18.12
CA TYR A 26 -10.24 -11.82 17.14
C TYR A 26 -11.55 -11.32 16.53
N PHE A 27 -11.57 -11.24 15.21
CA PHE A 27 -12.69 -10.69 14.46
C PHE A 27 -13.22 -11.70 13.44
N LEU A 28 -14.53 -11.65 13.21
CA LEU A 28 -15.22 -12.46 12.23
C LEU A 28 -16.09 -11.59 11.33
N ARG A 29 -16.04 -11.84 10.03
CA ARG A 29 -16.98 -11.31 9.04
C ARG A 29 -17.64 -12.45 8.31
N LEU A 30 -18.97 -12.45 8.28
CA LEU A 30 -19.79 -13.38 7.51
C LEU A 30 -20.33 -12.69 6.26
N HIS A 31 -20.23 -13.35 5.13
CA HIS A 31 -20.88 -12.94 3.89
C HIS A 31 -21.54 -14.15 3.24
N GLY A 32 -22.83 -14.32 3.43
CA GLY A 32 -23.53 -15.58 3.13
C GLY A 32 -22.90 -16.74 3.91
N GLU A 33 -22.50 -17.80 3.22
CA GLU A 33 -21.82 -18.95 3.82
C GLU A 33 -20.31 -18.77 4.00
N ALA A 34 -19.74 -17.69 3.46
CA ALA A 34 -18.31 -17.42 3.55
C ALA A 34 -17.94 -16.72 4.86
N ALA A 35 -17.01 -17.30 5.60
CA ALA A 35 -16.42 -16.71 6.78
C ALA A 35 -15.01 -16.18 6.48
N ARG A 36 -14.71 -14.96 6.89
CA ARG A 36 -13.38 -14.37 6.90
C ARG A 36 -13.04 -13.95 8.31
N PHE A 37 -11.83 -14.25 8.72
CA PHE A 37 -11.32 -13.99 10.05
C PHE A 37 -10.21 -12.92 9.98
N ALA A 38 -10.06 -12.17 11.07
CA ALA A 38 -8.91 -11.30 11.25
C ALA A 38 -8.45 -11.38 12.71
N ILE A 39 -7.14 -11.35 12.90
CA ILE A 39 -6.51 -11.30 14.23
C ILE A 39 -5.60 -10.07 14.24
N VAL A 40 -5.78 -9.21 15.22
CA VAL A 40 -4.85 -8.11 15.50
C VAL A 40 -4.01 -8.54 16.70
N TYR A 41 -2.71 -8.72 16.49
CA TYR A 41 -1.76 -9.25 17.48
C TYR A 41 -0.66 -8.24 17.77
N GLU A 42 -0.49 -7.85 19.03
CA GLU A 42 0.55 -6.93 19.48
C GLU A 42 1.82 -7.72 19.83
N MET A 43 2.86 -7.55 19.03
CA MET A 43 4.17 -8.14 19.28
C MET A 43 5.01 -7.24 20.20
N ILE A 44 5.61 -7.81 21.23
CA ILE A 44 6.62 -7.13 22.06
C ILE A 44 7.96 -7.09 21.31
N GLU A 45 8.27 -8.17 20.61
CA GLU A 45 9.47 -8.32 19.78
C GLU A 45 9.15 -9.15 18.52
N LEU A 46 10.01 -9.07 17.52
CA LEU A 46 9.82 -9.80 16.27
C LEU A 46 9.98 -11.32 16.49
N GLN A 47 8.91 -12.05 16.29
CA GLN A 47 8.83 -13.50 16.48
C GLN A 47 9.09 -14.27 15.16
N SER A 48 9.26 -15.58 15.24
CA SER A 48 9.29 -16.45 14.06
C SER A 48 7.88 -16.70 13.53
N PRO A 49 7.72 -17.10 12.24
CA PRO A 49 6.41 -17.48 11.70
C PRO A 49 5.71 -18.57 12.51
N ASP A 50 6.43 -19.58 12.96
CA ASP A 50 5.87 -20.69 13.75
C ASP A 50 5.37 -20.21 15.12
N ALA A 51 6.14 -19.37 15.81
CA ALA A 51 5.74 -18.78 17.08
C ALA A 51 4.47 -17.92 16.94
N LEU A 52 4.36 -17.15 15.84
CA LEU A 52 3.16 -16.37 15.53
C LEU A 52 1.94 -17.26 15.24
N ASN A 53 2.12 -18.36 14.52
CA ASN A 53 1.06 -19.34 14.26
C ASN A 53 0.57 -19.99 15.56
N GLU A 54 1.48 -20.33 16.45
CA GLU A 54 1.17 -20.90 17.77
C GLU A 54 0.44 -19.88 18.64
N ALA A 55 0.98 -18.66 18.81
CA ALA A 55 0.38 -17.60 19.60
C ALA A 55 -1.04 -17.23 19.12
N ALA A 56 -1.24 -17.09 17.81
CA ALA A 56 -2.53 -16.81 17.21
C ALA A 56 -3.55 -17.94 17.42
N SER A 57 -3.09 -19.20 17.42
CA SER A 57 -3.94 -20.36 17.66
C SER A 57 -4.27 -20.52 19.14
N LEU A 58 -3.31 -20.31 20.04
CA LEU A 58 -3.47 -20.51 21.48
C LEU A 58 -4.52 -19.57 22.09
N GLY A 59 -4.54 -18.31 21.63
CA GLY A 59 -5.50 -17.30 22.11
C GLY A 59 -6.85 -17.34 21.39
N ALA A 60 -7.02 -18.17 20.35
CA ALA A 60 -8.23 -18.17 19.53
C ALA A 60 -9.43 -18.79 20.27
N PRO A 61 -10.64 -18.23 20.09
CA PRO A 61 -11.87 -18.84 20.56
C PRO A 61 -12.06 -20.27 20.03
N SER A 62 -12.65 -21.15 20.82
CA SER A 62 -12.92 -22.54 20.40
C SER A 62 -13.72 -22.64 19.11
N GLU A 63 -14.65 -21.72 18.91
CA GLU A 63 -15.47 -21.61 17.70
C GLU A 63 -14.62 -21.37 16.45
N PHE A 64 -13.55 -20.55 16.56
CA PHE A 64 -12.61 -20.32 15.45
C PHE A 64 -11.79 -21.57 15.17
N LEU A 65 -11.27 -22.21 16.21
CA LEU A 65 -10.43 -23.42 16.08
C LEU A 65 -11.18 -24.57 15.41
N GLN A 66 -12.50 -24.68 15.66
CA GLN A 66 -13.37 -25.70 15.06
C GLN A 66 -13.79 -25.36 13.63
N HIS A 67 -13.68 -24.10 13.21
CA HIS A 67 -14.12 -23.69 11.88
C HIS A 67 -13.09 -24.08 10.80
N PRO A 68 -13.48 -24.88 9.78
CA PRO A 68 -12.54 -25.45 8.81
C PRO A 68 -11.81 -24.39 7.96
N ALA A 69 -12.41 -23.21 7.80
CA ALA A 69 -11.84 -22.11 7.03
C ALA A 69 -10.93 -21.18 7.86
N PHE A 70 -10.88 -21.32 9.20
CA PHE A 70 -10.18 -20.35 10.07
C PHE A 70 -8.74 -20.14 9.65
N LYS A 71 -7.94 -21.21 9.57
CA LYS A 71 -6.52 -21.10 9.23
C LYS A 71 -6.25 -20.62 7.80
N LYS A 72 -7.20 -20.84 6.87
CA LYS A 72 -7.03 -20.50 5.45
C LYS A 72 -7.56 -19.10 5.10
N ASN A 73 -8.60 -18.65 5.80
CA ASN A 73 -9.30 -17.40 5.51
C ASN A 73 -9.10 -16.37 6.64
N CYS A 74 -7.95 -16.40 7.30
CA CYS A 74 -7.63 -15.50 8.39
C CYS A 74 -6.43 -14.62 8.04
N ASP A 75 -6.61 -13.31 8.21
CA ASP A 75 -5.56 -12.31 8.12
C ASP A 75 -5.00 -12.05 9.53
N LEU A 76 -3.71 -12.34 9.75
CA LEU A 76 -3.01 -12.10 11.01
C LEU A 76 -2.21 -10.79 10.88
N ILE A 77 -2.73 -9.73 11.50
CA ILE A 77 -2.13 -8.39 11.50
C ILE A 77 -1.28 -8.26 12.76
N CYS A 78 0.03 -8.34 12.59
CA CYS A 78 1.01 -8.25 13.66
C CYS A 78 1.47 -6.80 13.83
N LEU A 79 1.27 -6.21 14.99
CA LEU A 79 1.69 -4.85 15.32
C LEU A 79 3.06 -4.90 16.00
N LEU A 80 4.08 -4.31 15.39
CA LEU A 80 5.45 -4.26 15.89
C LEU A 80 5.88 -2.82 16.14
N ARG A 81 6.08 -2.45 17.42
CA ARG A 81 6.61 -1.12 17.74
C ARG A 81 8.14 -1.13 17.67
N LEU A 82 8.69 -0.19 16.91
CA LEU A 82 10.11 0.10 16.78
C LEU A 82 10.46 1.36 17.56
N GLU A 83 11.71 1.47 18.00
CA GLU A 83 12.21 2.70 18.63
C GLU A 83 12.34 3.83 17.60
N ASN A 84 12.76 3.49 16.36
CA ASN A 84 12.81 4.42 15.23
C ASN A 84 12.61 3.67 13.90
N LEU A 85 12.17 4.37 12.85
CA LEU A 85 11.87 3.76 11.54
C LEU A 85 13.10 3.19 10.84
N ALA A 86 14.31 3.69 11.14
CA ALA A 86 15.54 3.18 10.52
C ALA A 86 15.90 1.74 10.99
N GLU A 87 15.34 1.29 12.13
CA GLU A 87 15.49 -0.09 12.59
C GLU A 87 14.86 -1.11 11.65
N PHE A 88 13.85 -0.70 10.90
CA PHE A 88 13.21 -1.59 9.91
C PHE A 88 14.24 -2.25 9.01
N LYS A 89 15.26 -1.51 8.54
CA LYS A 89 16.30 -2.05 7.66
C LYS A 89 17.13 -3.20 8.27
N LYS A 90 17.14 -3.33 9.59
CA LYS A 90 17.81 -4.45 10.27
C LYS A 90 16.90 -5.67 10.43
N LEU A 91 15.60 -5.47 10.25
CA LEU A 91 14.56 -6.45 10.48
C LEU A 91 13.83 -6.85 9.20
N ASP A 92 14.10 -6.19 8.07
CA ASP A 92 13.36 -6.35 6.81
C ASP A 92 13.34 -7.80 6.32
N ASP A 93 14.48 -8.49 6.26
CA ASP A 93 14.54 -9.90 5.85
C ASP A 93 13.67 -10.80 6.76
N ARG A 94 13.67 -10.54 8.07
CA ARG A 94 12.87 -11.30 9.03
C ARG A 94 11.38 -10.97 8.93
N ILE A 95 11.04 -9.71 8.68
CA ILE A 95 9.66 -9.26 8.46
C ILE A 95 9.13 -9.89 7.16
N PHE A 96 9.90 -9.86 6.08
CA PHE A 96 9.51 -10.50 4.83
C PHE A 96 9.36 -12.02 4.97
N ALA A 97 10.24 -12.69 5.72
CA ALA A 97 10.10 -14.11 6.00
C ALA A 97 8.78 -14.45 6.75
N ILE A 98 8.28 -13.54 7.59
CA ILE A 98 6.98 -13.70 8.24
C ILE A 98 5.85 -13.53 7.22
N GLU A 99 5.91 -12.49 6.38
CA GLU A 99 4.84 -12.16 5.45
C GLU A 99 4.76 -13.15 4.27
N GLU A 100 5.87 -13.75 3.88
CA GLU A 100 5.97 -14.77 2.82
C GLU A 100 5.66 -16.20 3.31
N ASP A 101 5.56 -16.40 4.63
CA ASP A 101 5.23 -17.73 5.16
C ASP A 101 3.81 -18.15 4.76
N ALA A 102 3.75 -19.25 4.00
CA ALA A 102 2.51 -19.78 3.44
C ALA A 102 1.69 -20.64 4.41
N TYR A 103 2.21 -20.94 5.61
CA TYR A 103 1.54 -21.82 6.56
C TYR A 103 0.51 -21.08 7.40
N HIS A 104 -0.68 -21.65 7.49
CA HIS A 104 -1.81 -21.15 8.27
C HIS A 104 -2.31 -19.79 7.80
N TYR A 105 -2.15 -18.75 8.61
CA TYR A 105 -2.70 -17.42 8.42
C TYR A 105 -1.94 -16.62 7.35
N LYS A 106 -2.61 -15.71 6.65
CA LYS A 106 -1.91 -14.65 5.92
C LYS A 106 -1.40 -13.62 6.92
N LYS A 107 -0.09 -13.43 6.96
CA LYS A 107 0.59 -12.59 7.93
C LYS A 107 0.93 -11.23 7.33
N TYR A 108 0.71 -10.19 8.10
CA TYR A 108 1.04 -8.81 7.75
C TYR A 108 1.73 -8.18 8.97
N VAL A 109 2.92 -7.63 8.79
CA VAL A 109 3.65 -6.96 9.88
C VAL A 109 3.53 -5.45 9.71
N LEU A 110 2.71 -4.81 10.53
CA LEU A 110 2.60 -3.37 10.63
C LEU A 110 3.61 -2.89 11.68
N TYR A 111 4.74 -2.38 11.23
CA TYR A 111 5.72 -1.74 12.11
C TYR A 111 5.44 -0.24 12.23
N TYR A 112 5.63 0.30 13.43
CA TYR A 112 5.35 1.70 13.74
C TYR A 112 6.23 2.19 14.89
N THR A 113 6.33 3.52 15.06
CA THR A 113 7.00 4.13 16.20
C THR A 113 5.98 4.72 17.17
N LYS A 114 6.45 5.10 18.37
CA LYS A 114 5.61 5.77 19.35
C LYS A 114 5.07 7.10 18.81
N GLU A 115 5.91 7.86 18.11
CA GLU A 115 5.52 9.14 17.50
C GLU A 115 4.44 8.95 16.44
N GLU A 116 4.54 7.90 15.61
CA GLU A 116 3.50 7.58 14.63
C GLU A 116 2.18 7.18 15.30
N GLU A 117 2.24 6.42 16.39
CA GLU A 117 1.05 6.08 17.16
C GLU A 117 0.41 7.32 17.79
N ASP A 118 1.22 8.24 18.31
CA ASP A 118 0.74 9.49 18.90
C ASP A 118 0.06 10.40 17.84
N CYS A 119 0.49 10.35 16.59
CA CYS A 119 -0.18 11.04 15.47
C CYS A 119 -1.62 10.55 15.24
N LEU A 120 -1.98 9.36 15.69
CA LEU A 120 -3.35 8.81 15.57
C LEU A 120 -4.26 9.17 16.75
N ALA A 121 -3.83 10.03 17.67
CA ALA A 121 -4.64 10.40 18.82
C ALA A 121 -5.95 11.07 18.38
N GLY A 122 -7.09 10.43 18.72
CA GLY A 122 -8.41 10.92 18.35
C GLY A 122 -8.82 10.67 16.89
N PHE A 123 -8.03 9.91 16.13
CA PHE A 123 -8.34 9.56 14.75
C PHE A 123 -9.42 8.48 14.66
N GLU A 124 -10.40 8.75 13.81
CA GLU A 124 -11.36 7.77 13.32
C GLU A 124 -10.93 7.23 11.95
N PHE A 125 -11.61 6.20 11.45
CA PHE A 125 -11.30 5.63 10.13
C PHE A 125 -11.48 6.65 8.99
N ALA A 126 -12.46 7.55 9.10
CA ALA A 126 -12.66 8.63 8.14
C ALA A 126 -11.47 9.61 8.05
N ASP A 127 -10.76 9.80 9.18
CA ASP A 127 -9.57 10.65 9.20
C ASP A 127 -8.40 10.00 8.48
N LEU A 128 -8.24 8.67 8.62
CA LEU A 128 -7.24 7.91 7.85
C LEU A 128 -7.49 8.03 6.34
N LEU A 129 -8.76 7.87 5.90
CA LEU A 129 -9.13 8.02 4.48
C LEU A 129 -8.81 9.43 3.96
N ARG A 130 -9.11 10.45 4.75
CA ARG A 130 -8.85 11.86 4.39
C ARG A 130 -7.35 12.10 4.27
N THR A 131 -6.58 11.64 5.24
CA THR A 131 -5.11 11.79 5.28
C THR A 131 -4.45 11.13 4.07
N ILE A 132 -4.79 9.87 3.76
CA ILE A 132 -4.15 9.15 2.65
C ILE A 132 -4.54 9.70 1.27
N SER A 133 -5.68 10.40 1.18
CA SER A 133 -6.15 11.04 -0.05
C SER A 133 -5.60 12.46 -0.24
N ASP A 134 -4.92 13.01 0.76
CA ASP A 134 -4.37 14.37 0.73
C ASP A 134 -3.02 14.39 -0.02
N LYS A 135 -3.04 15.03 -1.20
CA LYS A 135 -1.85 15.16 -2.05
C LYS A 135 -0.72 15.95 -1.37
N SER A 136 -1.03 16.98 -0.60
CA SER A 136 -0.02 17.82 0.09
C SER A 136 0.74 17.00 1.14
N GLN A 137 0.03 16.17 1.91
CA GLN A 137 0.64 15.28 2.88
C GLN A 137 1.47 14.18 2.19
N PHE A 138 1.01 13.66 1.05
CA PHE A 138 1.78 12.71 0.24
C PHE A 138 3.08 13.33 -0.28
N ASP A 139 3.04 14.56 -0.80
CA ASP A 139 4.23 15.24 -1.32
C ASP A 139 5.24 15.49 -0.18
N THR A 140 4.79 15.92 1.00
CA THR A 140 5.64 16.07 2.19
C THR A 140 6.25 14.73 2.62
N TYR A 141 5.47 13.64 2.58
CA TYR A 141 5.96 12.29 2.90
C TYR A 141 7.06 11.83 1.92
N LYS A 142 6.93 12.11 0.62
CA LYS A 142 7.95 11.76 -0.38
C LYS A 142 9.29 12.45 -0.12
N ASP A 143 9.26 13.70 0.36
CA ASP A 143 10.47 14.45 0.66
C ASP A 143 11.19 13.92 1.92
N SER A 144 10.47 13.29 2.84
CA SER A 144 11.01 12.77 4.09
C SER A 144 10.34 11.46 4.54
N PRO A 145 10.55 10.33 3.82
CA PRO A 145 9.78 9.08 4.04
C PRO A 145 10.08 8.37 5.36
N LEU A 146 11.16 8.74 6.04
CA LEU A 146 11.52 8.20 7.37
C LEU A 146 11.06 9.10 8.52
N SER A 147 10.37 10.19 8.24
CA SER A 147 9.79 11.04 9.27
C SER A 147 8.47 10.46 9.77
N SER A 148 8.31 10.41 11.09
CA SER A 148 7.05 10.05 11.73
C SER A 148 5.98 11.10 11.39
N SER A 149 4.91 10.68 10.74
CA SER A 149 3.81 11.56 10.35
C SER A 149 2.49 10.82 10.31
N THR A 150 1.40 11.56 10.35
CA THR A 150 0.05 11.01 10.19
C THR A 150 -0.08 10.29 8.84
N TYR A 151 0.51 10.84 7.78
CA TYR A 151 0.51 10.20 6.47
C TYR A 151 1.29 8.88 6.47
N SER A 152 2.49 8.85 7.06
CA SER A 152 3.34 7.66 7.15
C SER A 152 2.59 6.49 7.78
N ILE A 153 2.01 6.68 8.95
CA ILE A 153 1.27 5.61 9.64
C ILE A 153 -0.03 5.24 8.90
N SER A 154 -0.75 6.21 8.34
CA SER A 154 -1.95 5.92 7.54
C SER A 154 -1.62 5.09 6.31
N ALA A 155 -0.55 5.42 5.59
CA ALA A 155 -0.09 4.67 4.42
C ALA A 155 0.27 3.22 4.80
N LYS A 156 0.99 3.01 5.90
CA LYS A 156 1.32 1.66 6.39
C LYS A 156 0.07 0.85 6.73
N ILE A 157 -0.94 1.47 7.36
CA ILE A 157 -2.22 0.83 7.66
C ILE A 157 -2.89 0.36 6.37
N PHE A 158 -3.01 1.23 5.35
CA PHE A 158 -3.62 0.86 4.07
C PHE A 158 -2.83 -0.18 3.27
N ILE A 159 -1.49 -0.19 3.37
CA ILE A 159 -0.64 -1.18 2.70
C ILE A 159 -0.74 -2.55 3.38
N LYS A 160 -0.80 -2.58 4.72
CA LYS A 160 -0.69 -3.84 5.49
C LYS A 160 -2.04 -4.46 5.86
N ILE A 161 -3.14 -3.74 5.71
CA ILE A 161 -4.47 -4.27 6.01
C ILE A 161 -5.22 -4.55 4.70
N PRO A 162 -5.34 -5.82 4.28
CA PRO A 162 -5.68 -6.21 2.90
C PRO A 162 -7.14 -5.94 2.50
N PHE A 163 -8.01 -5.62 3.45
CA PHE A 163 -9.43 -5.33 3.16
C PHE A 163 -9.73 -3.82 3.13
N LEU A 164 -8.75 -2.97 3.44
CA LEU A 164 -8.91 -1.53 3.31
C LEU A 164 -8.74 -1.16 1.83
N ILE A 165 -9.77 -0.57 1.26
CA ILE A 165 -9.78 -0.15 -0.13
C ILE A 165 -9.91 1.36 -0.17
N LEU A 166 -9.00 2.03 -0.86
CA LEU A 166 -9.16 3.43 -1.21
C LEU A 166 -10.23 3.54 -2.29
N SER A 167 -11.34 4.20 -1.97
CA SER A 167 -12.31 4.59 -3.00
C SER A 167 -11.69 5.70 -3.83
N HIS A 168 -11.12 5.35 -4.97
CA HIS A 168 -10.78 6.34 -5.97
C HIS A 168 -12.06 6.75 -6.71
N GLU A 169 -12.27 8.05 -6.90
CA GLU A 169 -13.11 8.50 -7.99
C GLU A 169 -12.61 7.78 -9.25
N LYS A 170 -13.51 7.09 -9.94
CA LYS A 170 -13.18 6.48 -11.23
C LYS A 170 -12.77 7.60 -12.18
N ARG A 171 -11.48 7.94 -12.20
CA ARG A 171 -10.93 8.69 -13.31
C ARG A 171 -11.03 7.76 -14.51
N GLU A 172 -11.73 8.17 -15.53
CA GLU A 172 -11.68 7.47 -16.82
C GLU A 172 -10.20 7.36 -17.19
N LEU A 173 -9.74 6.12 -17.38
CA LEU A 173 -8.39 5.87 -17.84
C LEU A 173 -8.34 6.42 -19.28
N VAL A 174 -7.77 7.60 -19.43
CA VAL A 174 -7.49 8.15 -20.75
C VAL A 174 -6.45 7.22 -21.40
N PRO A 175 -6.73 6.63 -22.56
CA PRO A 175 -5.78 5.78 -23.26
C PRO A 175 -4.43 6.49 -23.44
N LEU A 176 -3.32 5.76 -23.22
CA LEU A 176 -1.98 6.33 -23.30
C LEU A 176 -1.75 7.09 -24.61
N LYS A 177 -2.29 6.60 -25.72
CA LYS A 177 -2.22 7.25 -27.03
C LYS A 177 -2.79 8.67 -26.99
N LEU A 178 -3.96 8.87 -26.37
CA LEU A 178 -4.58 10.19 -26.26
C LEU A 178 -3.79 11.12 -25.32
N GLN A 179 -3.18 10.57 -24.25
CA GLN A 179 -2.30 11.35 -23.37
C GLN A 179 -1.06 11.83 -24.11
N VAL A 180 -0.44 10.96 -24.93
CA VAL A 180 0.71 11.30 -25.76
C VAL A 180 0.32 12.35 -26.81
N GLU A 181 -0.79 12.17 -27.49
CA GLU A 181 -1.28 13.13 -28.51
C GLU A 181 -1.55 14.53 -27.89
N SER A 182 -2.14 14.58 -26.67
CA SER A 182 -2.32 15.84 -25.94
C SER A 182 -0.99 16.49 -25.58
N ALA A 183 -0.06 15.72 -25.01
CA ALA A 183 1.25 16.24 -24.61
C ALA A 183 2.06 16.74 -25.81
N VAL A 184 1.98 16.05 -26.94
CA VAL A 184 2.61 16.45 -28.22
C VAL A 184 2.00 17.75 -28.76
N ALA A 185 0.67 17.89 -28.66
CA ALA A 185 -0.03 19.10 -29.08
C ALA A 185 0.32 20.31 -28.19
N GLU A 186 0.35 20.11 -26.87
CA GLU A 186 0.74 21.14 -25.89
C GLU A 186 2.19 21.60 -26.06
N SER A 187 3.06 20.70 -26.53
CA SER A 187 4.48 20.99 -26.81
C SER A 187 4.72 21.52 -28.22
N GLU A 188 3.68 21.73 -29.02
CA GLU A 188 3.75 22.16 -30.44
C GLU A 188 4.53 21.21 -31.37
N LEU A 189 4.70 19.92 -30.95
CA LEU A 189 5.48 18.91 -31.67
C LEU A 189 4.67 18.00 -32.58
N THR A 190 3.40 18.36 -32.89
CA THR A 190 2.47 17.51 -33.67
C THR A 190 3.02 17.13 -35.06
N GLY A 191 3.72 18.05 -35.74
CA GLY A 191 4.33 17.80 -37.02
C GLY A 191 5.43 16.77 -37.00
N LEU A 192 6.33 16.91 -36.00
CA LEU A 192 7.42 15.97 -35.77
C LEU A 192 6.90 14.59 -35.37
N TYR A 193 5.91 14.54 -34.44
CA TYR A 193 5.30 13.29 -34.00
C TYR A 193 4.71 12.48 -35.18
N LYS A 194 4.02 13.15 -36.11
CA LYS A 194 3.51 12.48 -37.32
C LYS A 194 4.63 11.96 -38.22
N LYS A 195 5.69 12.74 -38.44
CA LYS A 195 6.85 12.30 -39.24
C LYS A 195 7.49 11.05 -38.62
N VAL A 196 7.62 11.01 -37.27
CA VAL A 196 8.18 9.84 -36.56
C VAL A 196 7.23 8.64 -36.65
N GLN A 197 5.92 8.82 -36.52
CA GLN A 197 4.96 7.72 -36.63
C GLN A 197 4.91 7.11 -38.06
N ASP A 198 5.16 7.89 -39.08
CA ASP A 198 5.19 7.44 -40.47
C ASP A 198 6.50 6.68 -40.80
N LEU A 199 7.50 6.70 -39.91
CA LEU A 199 8.71 5.91 -40.06
C LEU A 199 8.46 4.47 -39.64
N SER A 200 8.79 3.51 -40.50
CA SER A 200 8.80 2.09 -40.11
C SER A 200 10.05 1.82 -39.29
N GLU A 201 9.92 0.96 -38.28
CA GLU A 201 11.00 0.57 -37.32
C GLU A 201 12.26 0.01 -38.03
N THR A 202 12.20 -0.27 -39.30
CA THR A 202 13.28 -0.89 -40.11
C THR A 202 13.93 0.08 -41.13
N ASP A 203 13.65 1.38 -41.07
CA ASP A 203 14.08 2.33 -42.07
C ASP A 203 15.14 3.31 -41.55
N ASP A 204 16.33 2.78 -41.19
CA ASP A 204 17.46 3.57 -40.66
C ASP A 204 17.82 4.78 -41.53
N VAL A 205 17.67 4.67 -42.85
CA VAL A 205 17.99 5.76 -43.80
C VAL A 205 17.06 6.95 -43.61
N LYS A 206 15.78 6.70 -43.44
CA LYS A 206 14.79 7.77 -43.19
C LYS A 206 14.94 8.40 -41.81
N ILE A 207 15.37 7.64 -40.80
CA ILE A 207 15.67 8.17 -39.49
C ILE A 207 16.85 9.16 -39.58
N ASP A 208 17.92 8.79 -40.27
CA ASP A 208 19.08 9.67 -40.47
C ASP A 208 18.74 10.95 -41.28
N GLU A 209 17.85 10.85 -42.26
CA GLU A 209 17.37 12.01 -42.99
C GLU A 209 16.52 12.94 -42.12
N LEU A 210 15.65 12.40 -41.27
CA LEU A 210 14.86 13.18 -40.34
C LEU A 210 15.73 13.90 -39.31
N ILE A 211 16.75 13.22 -38.77
CA ILE A 211 17.73 13.83 -37.81
C ILE A 211 18.44 14.99 -38.49
N LYS A 212 18.91 14.84 -39.72
CA LYS A 212 19.59 15.91 -40.47
C LYS A 212 18.68 17.11 -40.74
N GLU A 213 17.40 16.88 -41.07
CA GLU A 213 16.40 17.92 -41.25
C GLU A 213 16.19 18.71 -39.96
N LEU A 214 16.01 18.02 -38.83
CA LEU A 214 15.82 18.65 -37.52
C LEU A 214 17.03 19.50 -37.09
N ILE A 215 18.23 18.98 -37.28
CA ILE A 215 19.47 19.74 -36.97
C ILE A 215 19.58 20.99 -37.82
N LYS A 216 19.19 20.90 -39.09
CA LYS A 216 19.23 22.06 -39.99
C LYS A 216 18.23 23.13 -39.58
N ASP A 217 17.01 22.75 -39.24
CA ASP A 217 15.94 23.66 -38.80
C ASP A 217 16.35 24.37 -37.47
N GLU A 218 16.97 23.66 -36.54
CA GLU A 218 17.49 24.24 -35.29
C GLU A 218 18.63 25.24 -35.52
N LEU A 219 19.56 24.94 -36.47
CA LEU A 219 20.65 25.81 -36.79
C LEU A 219 20.21 27.10 -37.51
N GLU A 220 19.13 27.04 -38.32
CA GLU A 220 18.54 28.21 -39.02
C GLU A 220 17.77 29.13 -38.06
N ASN A 221 17.32 28.61 -36.88
CA ASN A 221 16.57 29.36 -35.87
C ASN A 221 17.44 29.97 -34.75
N ILE A 222 18.76 29.83 -34.82
CA ILE A 222 19.65 30.52 -33.86
C ILE A 222 19.74 32.00 -34.20
N PRO A 223 19.24 32.91 -33.35
CA PRO A 223 19.36 34.34 -33.60
C PRO A 223 20.83 34.76 -33.57
N ASN A 224 21.28 35.48 -34.61
CA ASN A 224 22.60 36.08 -34.68
C ASN A 224 22.83 37.12 -33.61
#